data_10c77120e2b23af7563f0a61e6ea861e
#
_entry.id   10c77120e2b23af7563f0a61e6ea861e
#
_cell.length_a   1.000
_cell.length_b   1.000
_cell.length_c   1.000
_cell.angle_alpha   90.00
_cell.angle_beta   90.00
_cell.angle_gamma   90.00
#
_symmetry.space_group_name_H-M   'P 1'
#
loop_
_entity.id
_entity.type
_entity.pdbx_description
1 polymer ?
#
loop_
_entity_poly.entity_id
_entity_poly.type
_entity_poly.pdbx_seq_one_letter_code
_entity_poly.pdbx_strand_id
1 'polypeptide(L)'
;VSESYHKGESIEELALYAREKLGISKDNHDLLYKLERSGIYIVERLINGQADAYSAWSKLGRPYIVLGTNKSSVRRNFDLAHELGHILLHKYKDMNEDGDRLEQEANYFASCFLLPKEEFLVKFEERVGKRASNPDSYILLKSDLNVSIQALEYRAFKLGLLTPKQHSYFYRQIAQKGYKMIEPLDDQIFVKKPSKVKSILDVVLSNHLVSLATIMSKQSICLQFISEIFSVEMKFFDQYQEDRRTDRFDNIIPLYKRNNL
;
A
#
# COMPACT_ATOMS: atom_id res chain seq x y z
N VAL A 1 6.34 16.64 0.43
CA VAL A 1 5.57 16.60 -0.82
C VAL A 1 4.19 17.24 -0.62
N SER A 2 3.43 16.88 0.43
CA SER A 2 2.08 17.46 0.67
C SER A 2 2.06 18.96 1.02
N GLU A 3 3.18 19.56 1.42
CA GLU A 3 3.28 21.00 1.73
C GLU A 3 3.56 21.87 0.51
N SER A 4 3.94 21.26 -0.62
CA SER A 4 4.34 21.97 -1.84
C SER A 4 3.29 21.92 -2.95
N TYR A 5 2.17 21.22 -2.76
CA TYR A 5 1.09 21.23 -3.75
C TYR A 5 0.25 22.48 -3.64
N HIS A 6 0.38 23.37 -4.61
CA HIS A 6 -0.43 24.58 -4.71
C HIS A 6 -1.63 24.34 -5.63
N LYS A 7 -2.79 24.90 -5.26
CA LYS A 7 -4.00 24.89 -6.08
C LYS A 7 -3.70 25.53 -7.44
N GLY A 8 -3.44 24.71 -8.49
CA GLY A 8 -3.10 25.17 -9.84
C GLY A 8 -2.12 24.26 -10.56
N GLU A 9 -1.39 23.39 -9.82
CA GLU A 9 -0.56 22.36 -10.45
C GLU A 9 -1.44 21.21 -10.94
N SER A 10 -1.07 20.60 -12.06
CA SER A 10 -1.80 19.46 -12.57
C SER A 10 -1.52 18.21 -11.71
N ILE A 11 -2.50 17.30 -11.61
CA ILE A 11 -2.32 16.02 -10.91
C ILE A 11 -1.15 15.23 -11.51
N GLU A 12 -0.93 15.36 -12.82
CA GLU A 12 0.19 14.70 -13.51
C GLU A 12 1.54 15.27 -13.07
N GLU A 13 1.67 16.58 -12.94
CA GLU A 13 2.89 17.23 -12.43
C GLU A 13 3.19 16.81 -10.99
N LEU A 14 2.18 16.79 -10.13
CA LEU A 14 2.32 16.29 -8.76
C LEU A 14 2.77 14.83 -8.72
N ALA A 15 2.18 13.99 -9.57
CA ALA A 15 2.52 12.56 -9.65
C ALA A 15 3.98 12.36 -10.07
N LEU A 16 4.45 13.09 -11.10
CA LEU A 16 5.83 13.05 -11.56
C LEU A 16 6.80 13.57 -10.49
N TYR A 17 6.48 14.69 -9.86
CA TYR A 17 7.27 15.25 -8.76
C TYR A 17 7.38 14.27 -7.57
N ALA A 18 6.26 13.67 -7.16
CA ALA A 18 6.25 12.67 -6.09
C ALA A 18 7.11 11.45 -6.45
N ARG A 19 7.00 10.95 -7.68
CA ARG A 19 7.80 9.83 -8.18
C ARG A 19 9.30 10.13 -8.16
N GLU A 20 9.70 11.30 -8.61
CA GLU A 20 11.09 11.75 -8.60
C GLU A 20 11.62 11.87 -7.17
N LYS A 21 10.88 12.54 -6.27
CA LYS A 21 11.27 12.73 -4.86
C LYS A 21 11.39 11.41 -4.09
N LEU A 22 10.56 10.44 -4.41
CA LEU A 22 10.64 9.09 -3.84
C LEU A 22 11.74 8.24 -4.48
N GLY A 23 12.22 8.62 -5.67
CA GLY A 23 13.21 7.88 -6.44
C GLY A 23 12.72 6.49 -6.84
N ILE A 24 11.47 6.41 -7.35
CA ILE A 24 10.85 5.15 -7.78
C ILE A 24 11.53 4.64 -9.04
N SER A 25 11.85 3.34 -9.08
CA SER A 25 12.41 2.68 -10.26
C SER A 25 11.44 2.69 -11.45
N LYS A 26 11.98 2.60 -12.68
CA LYS A 26 11.18 2.63 -13.91
C LYS A 26 10.16 1.49 -14.01
N ASP A 27 10.45 0.36 -13.40
CA ASP A 27 9.63 -0.86 -13.36
C ASP A 27 8.74 -0.97 -12.12
N ASN A 28 8.70 0.03 -11.24
CA ASN A 28 7.90 0.08 -10.02
C ASN A 28 8.16 -1.04 -8.98
N HIS A 29 9.20 -1.86 -9.13
CA HIS A 29 9.45 -2.99 -8.23
C HIS A 29 9.81 -2.58 -6.80
N ASP A 30 10.26 -1.36 -6.58
CA ASP A 30 10.70 -0.83 -5.29
C ASP A 30 9.67 0.10 -4.63
N LEU A 31 8.48 0.25 -5.22
CA LEU A 31 7.44 1.19 -4.79
C LEU A 31 7.12 1.07 -3.28
N LEU A 32 6.75 -0.12 -2.82
CA LEU A 32 6.42 -0.35 -1.41
C LEU A 32 7.56 0.08 -0.47
N TYR A 33 8.79 -0.36 -0.77
CA TYR A 33 9.96 -0.02 0.03
C TYR A 33 10.21 1.50 0.08
N LYS A 34 10.09 2.18 -1.05
CA LYS A 34 10.28 3.64 -1.13
C LYS A 34 9.22 4.40 -0.35
N LEU A 35 7.96 3.96 -0.42
CA LEU A 35 6.88 4.54 0.38
C LEU A 35 7.11 4.34 1.88
N GLU A 36 7.47 3.13 2.32
CA GLU A 36 7.82 2.88 3.72
C GLU A 36 9.00 3.76 4.17
N ARG A 37 10.02 3.89 3.33
CA ARG A 37 11.20 4.70 3.63
C ARG A 37 10.89 6.21 3.71
N SER A 38 9.91 6.69 2.96
CA SER A 38 9.48 8.11 3.00
C SER A 38 8.71 8.48 4.28
N GLY A 39 8.37 7.52 5.12
CA GLY A 39 7.68 7.75 6.39
C GLY A 39 6.22 7.31 6.42
N ILE A 40 5.71 6.70 5.36
CA ILE A 40 4.37 6.11 5.34
C ILE A 40 4.41 4.77 6.08
N TYR A 41 3.45 4.54 6.98
CA TYR A 41 3.25 3.25 7.62
C TYR A 41 2.32 2.40 6.76
N ILE A 42 2.79 1.23 6.33
CA ILE A 42 2.02 0.34 5.46
C ILE A 42 1.82 -0.99 6.19
N VAL A 43 0.58 -1.46 6.22
CA VAL A 43 0.21 -2.76 6.79
C VAL A 43 -0.74 -3.49 5.83
N GLU A 44 -0.84 -4.81 5.98
CA GLU A 44 -1.74 -5.64 5.20
C GLU A 44 -2.81 -6.23 6.12
N ARG A 45 -4.06 -6.25 5.68
CA ARG A 45 -5.15 -6.89 6.39
C ARG A 45 -6.10 -7.61 5.45
N LEU A 46 -6.76 -8.61 5.98
CA LEU A 46 -7.98 -9.11 5.35
C LEU A 46 -9.04 -8.01 5.50
N ILE A 47 -9.36 -7.35 4.41
CA ILE A 47 -10.39 -6.32 4.37
C ILE A 47 -11.70 -7.00 3.94
N ASN A 48 -12.70 -6.98 4.82
CA ASN A 48 -14.05 -7.46 4.51
C ASN A 48 -14.86 -6.27 4.00
N GLY A 49 -15.25 -6.29 2.71
CA GLY A 49 -16.04 -5.22 2.11
C GLY A 49 -15.65 -4.90 0.67
N GLN A 50 -16.08 -3.75 0.19
CA GLN A 50 -15.83 -3.29 -1.19
C GLN A 50 -14.47 -2.60 -1.37
N ALA A 51 -13.88 -2.09 -0.27
CA ALA A 51 -12.60 -1.42 -0.33
C ALA A 51 -11.45 -2.43 -0.47
N ASP A 52 -10.52 -2.13 -1.34
CA ASP A 52 -9.33 -2.94 -1.60
C ASP A 52 -8.11 -2.46 -0.79
N ALA A 53 -8.08 -1.18 -0.48
CA ALA A 53 -7.12 -0.50 0.37
C ALA A 53 -7.79 0.74 0.99
N TYR A 54 -7.15 1.36 1.95
CA TYR A 54 -7.50 2.69 2.44
C TYR A 54 -6.30 3.38 3.08
N SER A 55 -6.33 4.71 3.07
CA SER A 55 -5.31 5.53 3.71
C SER A 55 -5.91 6.58 4.62
N ALA A 56 -5.14 7.00 5.59
CA ALA A 56 -5.52 8.12 6.46
C ALA A 56 -4.29 8.78 7.11
N TRP A 57 -4.54 9.89 7.78
CA TRP A 57 -3.56 10.58 8.61
C TRP A 57 -3.84 10.31 10.09
N SER A 58 -2.82 9.91 10.82
CA SER A 58 -2.92 9.78 12.28
C SER A 58 -3.05 11.16 12.94
N LYS A 59 -3.53 11.21 14.19
CA LYS A 59 -3.58 12.45 14.99
C LYS A 59 -2.21 13.12 15.17
N LEU A 60 -1.13 12.36 15.02
CA LEU A 60 0.25 12.85 15.09
C LEU A 60 0.80 13.29 13.71
N GLY A 61 -0.06 13.42 12.69
CA GLY A 61 0.34 13.85 11.35
C GLY A 61 1.19 12.83 10.58
N ARG A 62 1.06 11.53 10.90
CA ARG A 62 1.73 10.45 10.17
C ARG A 62 0.76 9.76 9.22
N PRO A 63 1.10 9.63 7.93
CA PRO A 63 0.27 8.92 6.98
C PRO A 63 0.41 7.40 7.15
N TYR A 64 -0.68 6.67 6.93
CA TYR A 64 -0.67 5.22 6.87
C TYR A 64 -1.55 4.70 5.75
N ILE A 65 -1.19 3.54 5.23
CA ILE A 65 -1.94 2.81 4.20
C ILE A 65 -2.22 1.40 4.74
N VAL A 66 -3.44 0.95 4.59
CA VAL A 66 -3.85 -0.44 4.85
C VAL A 66 -4.19 -1.10 3.53
N LEU A 67 -3.47 -2.15 3.17
CA LEU A 67 -3.68 -2.92 1.95
C LEU A 67 -4.49 -4.18 2.21
N GLY A 68 -5.41 -4.51 1.32
CA GLY A 68 -6.07 -5.80 1.31
C GLY A 68 -5.15 -6.94 0.85
N THR A 69 -5.29 -8.11 1.48
CA THR A 69 -4.48 -9.29 1.12
C THR A 69 -5.04 -10.09 -0.06
N ASN A 70 -6.27 -9.82 -0.50
CA ASN A 70 -7.01 -10.63 -1.47
C ASN A 70 -6.69 -10.31 -2.94
N LYS A 71 -5.72 -9.44 -3.22
CA LYS A 71 -5.37 -9.02 -4.59
C LYS A 71 -4.03 -9.58 -5.05
N SER A 72 -3.90 -9.71 -6.37
CA SER A 72 -2.62 -10.00 -6.98
C SER A 72 -1.59 -8.90 -6.68
N SER A 73 -0.34 -9.30 -6.63
CA SER A 73 0.80 -8.45 -6.33
C SER A 73 0.84 -7.17 -7.18
N VAL A 74 0.50 -7.28 -8.45
CA VAL A 74 0.58 -6.17 -9.42
C VAL A 74 -0.51 -5.12 -9.18
N ARG A 75 -1.71 -5.57 -8.78
CA ARG A 75 -2.83 -4.67 -8.43
C ARG A 75 -2.51 -3.86 -7.19
N ARG A 76 -1.77 -4.44 -6.25
CA ARG A 76 -1.33 -3.74 -5.03
C ARG A 76 -0.43 -2.55 -5.31
N ASN A 77 0.35 -2.56 -6.40
CA ASN A 77 1.11 -1.38 -6.81
C ASN A 77 0.16 -0.22 -7.21
N PHE A 78 -0.94 -0.56 -7.88
CA PHE A 78 -1.96 0.45 -8.20
C PHE A 78 -2.65 0.95 -6.93
N ASP A 79 -3.04 0.06 -6.01
CA ASP A 79 -3.64 0.43 -4.74
C ASP A 79 -2.72 1.33 -3.91
N LEU A 80 -1.41 1.01 -3.84
CA LEU A 80 -0.41 1.84 -3.15
C LEU A 80 -0.32 3.25 -3.75
N ALA A 81 -0.28 3.34 -5.08
CA ALA A 81 -0.21 4.62 -5.78
C ALA A 81 -1.51 5.41 -5.66
N HIS A 82 -2.67 4.75 -5.66
CA HIS A 82 -3.99 5.32 -5.45
C HIS A 82 -4.11 5.92 -4.04
N GLU A 83 -3.73 5.16 -3.01
CA GLU A 83 -3.74 5.62 -1.62
C GLU A 83 -2.74 6.76 -1.39
N LEU A 84 -1.58 6.74 -2.07
CA LEU A 84 -0.67 7.87 -2.08
C LEU A 84 -1.34 9.11 -2.69
N GLY A 85 -2.14 8.95 -3.74
CA GLY A 85 -2.95 10.01 -4.32
C GLY A 85 -3.88 10.65 -3.29
N HIS A 86 -4.63 9.85 -2.53
CA HIS A 86 -5.46 10.36 -1.44
C HIS A 86 -4.66 11.09 -0.36
N ILE A 87 -3.51 10.56 0.05
CA ILE A 87 -2.63 11.19 1.03
C ILE A 87 -2.14 12.59 0.56
N LEU A 88 -1.83 12.74 -0.72
CA LEU A 88 -1.24 13.97 -1.25
C LEU A 88 -2.29 15.00 -1.68
N LEU A 89 -3.37 14.56 -2.32
CA LEU A 89 -4.40 15.42 -2.89
C LEU A 89 -5.49 15.79 -1.88
N HIS A 90 -5.82 14.86 -0.97
CA HIS A 90 -7.07 14.91 -0.20
C HIS A 90 -6.88 15.09 1.30
N LYS A 91 -5.68 15.45 1.75
CA LYS A 91 -5.33 15.57 3.18
C LYS A 91 -6.25 16.52 3.99
N TYR A 92 -6.75 17.56 3.36
CA TYR A 92 -7.54 18.63 4.02
C TYR A 92 -8.94 18.77 3.43
N LYS A 93 -9.43 17.75 2.74
CA LYS A 93 -10.75 17.83 2.11
C LYS A 93 -11.86 17.50 3.11
N ASP A 94 -12.96 18.25 3.00
CA ASP A 94 -14.15 18.07 3.83
C ASP A 94 -14.91 16.80 3.46
N MET A 95 -15.58 16.18 4.45
CA MET A 95 -16.43 14.99 4.26
C MET A 95 -17.64 15.23 3.32
N ASN A 96 -17.90 16.50 2.95
CA ASN A 96 -18.97 16.88 2.03
C ASN A 96 -18.56 17.00 0.56
N GLU A 97 -17.28 16.71 0.23
CA GLU A 97 -16.83 16.71 -1.16
C GLU A 97 -17.30 15.46 -1.91
N ASP A 98 -17.50 15.62 -3.22
CA ASP A 98 -17.93 14.55 -4.13
C ASP A 98 -16.91 13.38 -4.12
N GLY A 99 -17.29 12.28 -3.45
CA GLY A 99 -16.45 11.09 -3.33
C GLY A 99 -16.03 10.51 -4.68
N ASP A 100 -16.92 10.52 -5.69
CA ASP A 100 -16.62 10.01 -7.02
C ASP A 100 -15.52 10.82 -7.71
N ARG A 101 -15.49 12.13 -7.47
CA ARG A 101 -14.44 13.01 -7.97
C ARG A 101 -13.10 12.71 -7.30
N LEU A 102 -13.09 12.52 -5.98
CA LEU A 102 -11.87 12.20 -5.24
C LEU A 102 -11.27 10.86 -5.71
N GLU A 103 -12.09 9.86 -5.93
CA GLU A 103 -11.69 8.56 -6.48
C GLU A 103 -11.11 8.69 -7.90
N GLN A 104 -11.72 9.51 -8.76
CA GLN A 104 -11.21 9.77 -10.10
C GLN A 104 -9.87 10.50 -10.08
N GLU A 105 -9.68 11.48 -9.20
CA GLU A 105 -8.43 12.20 -9.01
C GLU A 105 -7.32 11.24 -8.51
N ALA A 106 -7.61 10.38 -7.53
CA ALA A 106 -6.67 9.38 -7.01
C ALA A 106 -6.30 8.32 -8.06
N ASN A 107 -7.28 7.85 -8.83
CA ASN A 107 -7.04 6.92 -9.95
C ASN A 107 -6.17 7.55 -11.04
N TYR A 108 -6.42 8.81 -11.38
CA TYR A 108 -5.61 9.53 -12.36
C TYR A 108 -4.20 9.77 -11.85
N PHE A 109 -4.04 10.17 -10.59
CA PHE A 109 -2.74 10.29 -9.94
C PHE A 109 -1.96 8.97 -10.00
N ALA A 110 -2.57 7.86 -9.57
CA ALA A 110 -1.95 6.53 -9.60
C ALA A 110 -1.45 6.14 -11.00
N SER A 111 -2.28 6.41 -11.99
CA SER A 111 -1.96 6.16 -13.40
C SER A 111 -0.75 6.95 -13.88
N CYS A 112 -0.68 8.26 -13.57
CA CYS A 112 0.45 9.13 -13.92
C CYS A 112 1.71 8.77 -13.15
N PHE A 113 1.55 8.46 -11.87
CA PHE A 113 2.64 8.12 -10.96
C PHE A 113 3.35 6.81 -11.35
N LEU A 114 2.58 5.76 -11.65
CA LEU A 114 3.13 4.45 -12.05
C LEU A 114 3.66 4.44 -13.48
N LEU A 115 3.04 5.24 -14.36
CA LEU A 115 3.24 5.20 -15.81
C LEU A 115 3.50 6.61 -16.36
N PRO A 116 4.69 7.20 -16.11
CA PRO A 116 5.08 8.49 -16.68
C PRO A 116 4.91 8.49 -18.19
N LYS A 117 4.34 9.58 -18.72
CA LYS A 117 3.85 9.65 -20.12
C LYS A 117 4.88 9.28 -21.15
N GLU A 118 6.06 9.92 -21.11
CA GLU A 118 7.10 9.74 -22.11
C GLU A 118 7.63 8.30 -22.14
N GLU A 119 7.93 7.75 -20.96
CA GLU A 119 8.46 6.39 -20.85
C GLU A 119 7.38 5.35 -21.23
N PHE A 120 6.13 5.62 -20.86
CA PHE A 120 5.02 4.74 -21.18
C PHE A 120 4.75 4.69 -22.68
N LEU A 121 4.75 5.85 -23.37
CA LEU A 121 4.52 5.90 -24.82
C LEU A 121 5.53 5.06 -25.61
N VAL A 122 6.82 5.15 -25.25
CA VAL A 122 7.88 4.37 -25.91
C VAL A 122 7.62 2.86 -25.71
N LYS A 123 7.44 2.44 -24.47
CA LYS A 123 7.21 1.02 -24.17
C LYS A 123 5.90 0.48 -24.72
N PHE A 124 4.86 1.32 -24.75
CA PHE A 124 3.56 0.96 -25.34
C PHE A 124 3.68 0.70 -26.84
N GLU A 125 4.35 1.56 -27.58
CA GLU A 125 4.55 1.37 -29.02
C GLU A 125 5.36 0.10 -29.31
N GLU A 126 6.42 -0.16 -28.53
CA GLU A 126 7.27 -1.36 -28.68
C GLU A 126 6.52 -2.67 -28.38
N ARG A 127 5.68 -2.70 -27.36
CA ARG A 127 5.07 -3.95 -26.84
C ARG A 127 3.64 -4.18 -27.33
N VAL A 128 2.85 -3.12 -27.45
CA VAL A 128 1.41 -3.18 -27.71
C VAL A 128 1.08 -2.67 -29.10
N GLY A 129 1.47 -1.46 -29.45
CA GLY A 129 1.29 -0.81 -30.73
C GLY A 129 -0.17 -0.87 -31.22
N LYS A 130 -0.38 -1.29 -32.45
CA LYS A 130 -1.72 -1.38 -33.08
C LYS A 130 -2.68 -2.39 -32.43
N ARG A 131 -2.21 -3.24 -31.52
CA ARG A 131 -3.03 -4.27 -30.85
C ARG A 131 -3.62 -3.79 -29.51
N ALA A 132 -3.74 -2.50 -29.31
CA ALA A 132 -4.17 -1.86 -28.07
C ALA A 132 -5.51 -2.37 -27.50
N SER A 133 -6.42 -2.87 -28.31
CA SER A 133 -7.70 -3.42 -27.85
C SER A 133 -7.63 -4.92 -27.45
N ASN A 134 -6.48 -5.57 -27.57
CA ASN A 134 -6.30 -6.97 -27.16
C ASN A 134 -5.58 -7.03 -25.80
N PRO A 135 -6.19 -7.56 -24.72
CA PRO A 135 -5.55 -7.69 -23.42
C PRO A 135 -4.22 -8.46 -23.42
N ASP A 136 -4.09 -9.49 -24.26
CA ASP A 136 -2.88 -10.30 -24.30
C ASP A 136 -1.66 -9.53 -24.81
N SER A 137 -1.86 -8.45 -25.57
CA SER A 137 -0.75 -7.62 -26.04
C SER A 137 -0.05 -6.85 -24.92
N TYR A 138 -0.68 -6.72 -23.75
CA TYR A 138 -0.14 -6.02 -22.57
C TYR A 138 0.65 -6.94 -21.62
N ILE A 139 0.67 -8.25 -21.85
CA ILE A 139 1.29 -9.22 -20.91
C ILE A 139 2.77 -8.91 -20.67
N LEU A 140 3.53 -8.64 -21.73
CA LEU A 140 4.95 -8.28 -21.60
C LEU A 140 5.13 -6.91 -20.93
N LEU A 141 4.30 -5.94 -21.28
CA LEU A 141 4.35 -4.61 -20.69
C LEU A 141 4.01 -4.64 -19.19
N LYS A 142 3.06 -5.51 -18.78
CA LYS A 142 2.76 -5.80 -17.38
C LYS A 142 4.00 -6.31 -16.64
N SER A 143 4.72 -7.26 -17.22
CA SER A 143 5.95 -7.79 -16.62
C SER A 143 7.06 -6.73 -16.54
N ASP A 144 7.21 -5.92 -17.59
CA ASP A 144 8.25 -4.87 -17.65
C ASP A 144 8.01 -3.73 -16.63
N LEU A 145 6.75 -3.46 -16.26
CA LEU A 145 6.39 -2.29 -15.44
C LEU A 145 5.79 -2.65 -14.07
N ASN A 146 5.55 -3.91 -13.80
CA ASN A 146 4.86 -4.39 -12.57
C ASN A 146 3.51 -3.68 -12.31
N VAL A 147 2.71 -3.50 -13.38
CA VAL A 147 1.39 -2.86 -13.34
C VAL A 147 0.38 -3.77 -14.05
N SER A 148 -0.86 -3.83 -13.56
CA SER A 148 -1.89 -4.70 -14.14
C SER A 148 -2.26 -4.32 -15.58
N ILE A 149 -2.68 -5.31 -16.37
CA ILE A 149 -3.14 -5.12 -17.75
C ILE A 149 -4.25 -4.06 -17.83
N GLN A 150 -5.17 -4.06 -16.87
CA GLN A 150 -6.25 -3.07 -16.81
C GLN A 150 -5.74 -1.66 -16.52
N ALA A 151 -4.77 -1.49 -15.63
CA ALA A 151 -4.18 -0.17 -15.33
C ALA A 151 -3.32 0.36 -16.49
N LEU A 152 -2.62 -0.52 -17.21
CA LEU A 152 -1.89 -0.16 -18.43
C LEU A 152 -2.82 0.35 -19.53
N GLU A 153 -3.92 -0.36 -19.75
CA GLU A 153 -4.93 0.07 -20.74
C GLU A 153 -5.61 1.38 -20.32
N TYR A 154 -5.95 1.53 -19.03
CA TYR A 154 -6.50 2.79 -18.51
C TYR A 154 -5.59 3.98 -18.82
N ARG A 155 -4.27 3.83 -18.59
CA ARG A 155 -3.29 4.88 -18.94
C ARG A 155 -3.27 5.15 -20.43
N ALA A 156 -3.23 4.11 -21.25
CA ALA A 156 -3.24 4.24 -22.71
C ALA A 156 -4.53 4.94 -23.22
N PHE A 157 -5.69 4.61 -22.65
CA PHE A 157 -6.94 5.28 -22.96
C PHE A 157 -6.93 6.76 -22.54
N LYS A 158 -6.44 7.10 -21.35
CA LYS A 158 -6.32 8.48 -20.88
C LYS A 158 -5.34 9.32 -21.72
N LEU A 159 -4.35 8.67 -22.32
CA LEU A 159 -3.42 9.31 -23.27
C LEU A 159 -3.95 9.39 -24.71
N GLY A 160 -5.17 8.93 -24.97
CA GLY A 160 -5.79 8.96 -26.29
C GLY A 160 -5.27 7.91 -27.27
N LEU A 161 -4.55 6.88 -26.80
CA LEU A 161 -4.01 5.79 -27.62
C LEU A 161 -5.09 4.77 -28.04
N LEU A 162 -6.24 4.79 -27.39
CA LEU A 162 -7.41 4.01 -27.72
C LEU A 162 -8.63 4.91 -27.93
N THR A 163 -9.44 4.56 -28.92
CA THR A 163 -10.78 5.14 -29.07
C THR A 163 -11.74 4.57 -28.00
N PRO A 164 -12.84 5.25 -27.66
CA PRO A 164 -13.85 4.72 -26.73
C PRO A 164 -14.39 3.33 -27.14
N LYS A 165 -14.49 3.08 -28.45
CA LYS A 165 -14.92 1.78 -28.99
C LYS A 165 -13.90 0.67 -28.73
N GLN A 166 -12.62 0.96 -28.87
CA GLN A 166 -11.51 0.02 -28.55
C GLN A 166 -11.43 -0.26 -27.06
N HIS A 167 -11.57 0.77 -26.23
CA HIS A 167 -11.65 0.66 -24.77
C HIS A 167 -12.80 -0.26 -24.33
N SER A 168 -14.01 -0.03 -24.82
CA SER A 168 -15.17 -0.89 -24.53
C SER A 168 -14.98 -2.33 -25.03
N TYR A 169 -14.31 -2.51 -26.17
CA TYR A 169 -13.99 -3.85 -26.68
C TYR A 169 -12.96 -4.57 -25.80
N PHE A 170 -11.93 -3.86 -25.35
CA PHE A 170 -10.92 -4.39 -24.42
C PHE A 170 -11.56 -4.97 -23.16
N TYR A 171 -12.45 -4.24 -22.47
CA TYR A 171 -13.11 -4.75 -21.26
C TYR A 171 -14.06 -5.92 -21.51
N ARG A 172 -14.65 -6.02 -22.68
CA ARG A 172 -15.37 -7.25 -23.09
C ARG A 172 -14.41 -8.45 -23.20
N GLN A 173 -13.23 -8.23 -23.77
CA GLN A 173 -12.19 -9.28 -23.85
C GLN A 173 -11.67 -9.67 -22.46
N ILE A 174 -11.46 -8.70 -21.56
CA ILE A 174 -11.11 -8.96 -20.15
C ILE A 174 -12.12 -9.89 -19.49
N ALA A 175 -13.42 -9.62 -19.67
CA ALA A 175 -14.48 -10.45 -19.12
C ALA A 175 -14.50 -11.86 -19.73
N GLN A 176 -14.40 -11.97 -21.06
CA GLN A 176 -14.42 -13.25 -21.79
C GLN A 176 -13.24 -14.15 -21.44
N LYS A 177 -12.05 -13.55 -21.22
CA LYS A 177 -10.82 -14.28 -20.84
C LYS A 177 -10.71 -14.57 -19.34
N GLY A 178 -11.65 -14.08 -18.52
CA GLY A 178 -11.60 -14.24 -17.07
C GLY A 178 -10.51 -13.40 -16.37
N TYR A 179 -9.96 -12.39 -17.05
CA TYR A 179 -8.87 -11.54 -16.52
C TYR A 179 -9.35 -10.47 -15.53
N LYS A 180 -10.64 -10.45 -15.21
CA LYS A 180 -11.20 -9.46 -14.28
C LYS A 180 -10.58 -9.51 -12.89
N MET A 181 -10.34 -10.72 -12.38
CA MET A 181 -9.77 -10.93 -11.03
C MET A 181 -8.33 -11.42 -11.06
N ILE A 182 -7.99 -12.31 -11.98
CA ILE A 182 -6.67 -12.91 -12.12
C ILE A 182 -6.21 -12.69 -13.56
N GLU A 183 -5.09 -12.02 -13.71
CA GLU A 183 -4.47 -11.76 -15.01
C GLU A 183 -3.28 -12.71 -15.26
N PRO A 184 -2.88 -12.93 -16.51
CA PRO A 184 -1.65 -13.68 -16.82
C PRO A 184 -0.45 -13.12 -16.04
N LEU A 185 0.43 -14.00 -15.57
CA LEU A 185 1.64 -13.70 -14.78
C LEU A 185 1.40 -13.17 -13.36
N ASP A 186 0.16 -13.13 -12.85
CA ASP A 186 -0.12 -12.66 -11.48
C ASP A 186 0.58 -13.53 -10.42
N ASP A 187 0.79 -14.81 -10.70
CA ASP A 187 1.50 -15.78 -9.87
C ASP A 187 3.03 -15.67 -9.95
N GLN A 188 3.56 -15.03 -11.00
CA GLN A 188 4.99 -14.93 -11.28
C GLN A 188 5.59 -13.59 -10.86
N ILE A 189 4.77 -12.54 -10.78
CA ILE A 189 5.21 -11.21 -10.39
C ILE A 189 5.09 -11.06 -8.87
N PHE A 190 6.22 -11.16 -8.19
CA PHE A 190 6.26 -11.13 -6.74
C PHE A 190 6.39 -9.68 -6.22
N VAL A 191 5.42 -9.22 -5.42
CA VAL A 191 5.49 -7.95 -4.69
C VAL A 191 5.89 -8.22 -3.23
N LYS A 192 6.87 -7.46 -2.75
CA LYS A 192 7.32 -7.53 -1.35
C LYS A 192 6.19 -7.16 -0.39
N LYS A 193 6.13 -7.84 0.74
CA LYS A 193 5.22 -7.48 1.84
C LYS A 193 5.76 -6.30 2.64
N PRO A 194 4.89 -5.48 3.26
CA PRO A 194 5.31 -4.44 4.20
C PRO A 194 6.18 -5.02 5.32
N SER A 195 7.23 -4.32 5.67
CA SER A 195 8.21 -4.80 6.67
C SER A 195 8.61 -3.77 7.72
N LYS A 196 8.38 -2.49 7.45
CA LYS A 196 8.82 -1.39 8.31
C LYS A 196 8.22 -1.45 9.72
N VAL A 197 6.92 -1.72 9.82
CA VAL A 197 6.24 -1.77 11.12
C VAL A 197 6.81 -2.91 11.97
N LYS A 198 7.01 -4.09 11.38
CA LYS A 198 7.66 -5.22 12.03
C LYS A 198 9.08 -4.86 12.49
N SER A 199 9.87 -4.21 11.64
CA SER A 199 11.24 -3.79 11.97
C SER A 199 11.27 -2.75 13.10
N ILE A 200 10.31 -1.82 13.14
CA ILE A 200 10.19 -0.85 14.23
C ILE A 200 9.85 -1.56 15.54
N LEU A 201 8.89 -2.48 15.53
CA LEU A 201 8.52 -3.28 16.70
C LEU A 201 9.74 -4.07 17.21
N ASP A 202 10.47 -4.71 16.30
CA ASP A 202 11.69 -5.46 16.63
C ASP A 202 12.70 -4.58 17.35
N VAL A 203 13.05 -3.43 16.78
CA VAL A 203 13.99 -2.47 17.38
C VAL A 203 13.52 -1.97 18.75
N VAL A 204 12.25 -1.62 18.86
CA VAL A 204 11.68 -1.04 20.10
C VAL A 204 11.63 -2.08 21.23
N LEU A 205 11.23 -3.30 20.91
CA LEU A 205 11.12 -4.39 21.89
C LEU A 205 12.48 -4.97 22.26
N SER A 206 13.38 -5.20 21.29
CA SER A 206 14.74 -5.73 21.53
C SER A 206 15.63 -4.78 22.34
N ASN A 207 15.45 -3.47 22.18
CA ASN A 207 16.19 -2.46 22.95
C ASN A 207 15.48 -2.07 24.25
N HIS A 208 14.43 -2.79 24.66
CA HIS A 208 13.66 -2.53 25.88
C HIS A 208 13.16 -1.07 26.01
N LEU A 209 12.95 -0.37 24.87
CA LEU A 209 12.42 1.00 24.88
C LEU A 209 10.97 1.04 25.38
N VAL A 210 10.23 -0.02 25.12
CA VAL A 210 8.90 -0.29 25.69
C VAL A 210 8.69 -1.80 25.74
N SER A 211 8.07 -2.31 26.79
CA SER A 211 7.70 -3.73 26.86
C SER A 211 6.38 -4.00 26.16
N LEU A 212 6.21 -5.23 25.64
CA LEU A 212 4.96 -5.67 25.03
C LEU A 212 3.78 -5.55 26.01
N ALA A 213 4.01 -5.88 27.28
CA ALA A 213 3.02 -5.71 28.36
C ALA A 213 2.59 -4.25 28.54
N THR A 214 3.52 -3.31 28.44
CA THR A 214 3.25 -1.87 28.50
C THR A 214 2.39 -1.40 27.31
N ILE A 215 2.70 -1.86 26.11
CA ILE A 215 1.88 -1.53 24.91
C ILE A 215 0.43 -2.05 25.11
N MET A 216 0.29 -3.31 25.51
CA MET A 216 -1.00 -3.94 25.72
C MET A 216 -1.83 -3.24 26.79
N SER A 217 -1.23 -2.93 27.95
CA SER A 217 -1.92 -2.30 29.08
C SER A 217 -2.30 -0.86 28.81
N LYS A 218 -1.40 -0.03 28.26
CA LYS A 218 -1.65 1.38 27.97
C LYS A 218 -2.74 1.58 26.90
N GLN A 219 -2.82 0.67 25.94
CA GLN A 219 -3.80 0.75 24.85
C GLN A 219 -5.03 -0.11 25.09
N SER A 220 -5.08 -0.89 26.19
CA SER A 220 -6.15 -1.84 26.49
C SER A 220 -6.42 -2.82 25.34
N ILE A 221 -5.34 -3.32 24.70
CA ILE A 221 -5.40 -4.23 23.55
C ILE A 221 -4.72 -5.56 23.86
N CYS A 222 -5.20 -6.64 23.23
CA CYS A 222 -4.56 -7.96 23.33
C CYS A 222 -3.47 -8.13 22.25
N LEU A 223 -2.60 -9.11 22.46
CA LEU A 223 -1.52 -9.43 21.53
C LEU A 223 -2.01 -9.83 20.14
N GLN A 224 -3.12 -10.58 20.08
CA GLN A 224 -3.72 -10.96 18.80
C GLN A 224 -4.14 -9.73 18.00
N PHE A 225 -4.70 -8.72 18.63
CA PHE A 225 -5.08 -7.46 17.97
C PHE A 225 -3.86 -6.70 17.47
N ILE A 226 -2.72 -6.69 18.21
CA ILE A 226 -1.45 -6.12 17.77
C ILE A 226 -0.94 -6.86 16.52
N SER A 227 -0.95 -8.19 16.57
CA SER A 227 -0.58 -9.06 15.44
C SER A 227 -1.40 -8.75 14.18
N GLU A 228 -2.70 -8.65 14.32
CA GLU A 228 -3.63 -8.36 13.22
C GLU A 228 -3.45 -6.95 12.65
N ILE A 229 -3.38 -5.91 13.51
CA ILE A 229 -3.25 -4.51 13.07
C ILE A 229 -1.94 -4.28 12.33
N PHE A 230 -0.85 -4.83 12.84
CA PHE A 230 0.47 -4.59 12.27
C PHE A 230 0.89 -5.64 11.24
N SER A 231 0.02 -6.63 10.98
CA SER A 231 0.32 -7.73 10.05
C SER A 231 1.61 -8.47 10.39
N VAL A 232 1.84 -8.67 11.68
CA VAL A 232 3.01 -9.36 12.21
C VAL A 232 2.58 -10.71 12.79
N GLU A 233 3.23 -11.78 12.38
CA GLU A 233 2.89 -13.13 12.83
C GLU A 233 3.04 -13.28 14.36
N MET A 234 2.14 -14.02 15.00
CA MET A 234 2.16 -14.25 16.46
C MET A 234 3.52 -14.77 16.96
N LYS A 235 4.16 -15.66 16.18
CA LYS A 235 5.50 -16.19 16.51
C LYS A 235 6.58 -15.12 16.68
N PHE A 236 6.43 -13.97 16.03
CA PHE A 236 7.36 -12.84 16.20
C PHE A 236 7.41 -12.37 17.66
N PHE A 237 6.29 -12.44 18.36
CA PHE A 237 6.19 -11.95 19.73
C PHE A 237 6.65 -12.95 20.79
N ASP A 238 6.87 -14.23 20.43
CA ASP A 238 7.25 -15.27 21.38
C ASP A 238 8.56 -14.92 22.10
N GLN A 239 9.53 -14.37 21.37
CA GLN A 239 10.82 -13.94 21.91
C GLN A 239 10.71 -12.76 22.91
N TYR A 240 9.59 -12.04 22.92
CA TYR A 240 9.35 -10.90 23.82
C TYR A 240 8.35 -11.21 24.94
N GLN A 241 7.85 -12.43 25.03
CA GLN A 241 6.94 -12.86 26.11
C GLN A 241 7.65 -13.38 27.35
N GLU A 242 8.93 -13.72 27.25
CA GLU A 242 9.71 -14.31 28.34
C GLU A 242 9.94 -13.34 29.51
N ASP A 243 9.85 -12.04 29.30
CA ASP A 243 9.91 -11.02 30.38
C ASP A 243 8.76 -11.14 31.42
N ARG A 244 7.73 -11.92 31.17
CA ARG A 244 6.65 -12.16 32.16
C ARG A 244 7.04 -13.07 33.32
N ARG A 245 8.16 -13.81 33.20
CA ARG A 245 8.57 -14.75 34.25
C ARG A 245 9.43 -14.12 35.34
N THR A 246 10.12 -13.05 35.04
CA THR A 246 10.98 -12.34 36.00
C THR A 246 10.22 -11.35 36.88
N ASP A 247 9.20 -10.67 36.36
CA ASP A 247 8.42 -9.67 37.14
C ASP A 247 7.39 -10.29 38.13
N ARG A 248 7.17 -11.60 38.11
CA ARG A 248 6.15 -12.23 38.99
C ARG A 248 6.69 -12.60 40.38
N PHE A 249 7.98 -12.57 40.61
CA PHE A 249 8.57 -13.04 41.86
C PHE A 249 9.24 -11.97 42.75
N ASP A 250 9.52 -10.79 42.22
CA ASP A 250 10.22 -9.75 43.00
C ASP A 250 9.31 -8.92 43.92
N ASN A 251 8.01 -9.10 43.87
CA ASN A 251 7.03 -8.38 44.72
C ASN A 251 6.26 -9.27 45.70
N ILE A 252 6.77 -10.47 46.03
CA ILE A 252 6.20 -11.25 47.12
C ILE A 252 6.94 -10.84 48.39
N ILE A 253 6.43 -9.85 49.11
CA ILE A 253 6.82 -9.57 50.46
C ILE A 253 6.28 -10.73 51.32
N PRO A 254 7.16 -11.54 51.99
CA PRO A 254 6.67 -12.64 52.85
C PRO A 254 5.96 -12.05 54.06
N LEU A 255 4.68 -12.25 54.17
CA LEU A 255 3.80 -11.81 55.25
C LEU A 255 3.96 -12.61 56.56
N TYR A 256 5.09 -13.24 56.80
CA TYR A 256 5.34 -13.96 58.05
C TYR A 256 6.68 -13.63 58.66
N LYS A 257 6.71 -12.63 59.54
CA LYS A 257 7.49 -12.67 60.76
C LYS A 257 6.53 -12.71 61.93
N ARG A 258 6.17 -13.91 62.41
CA ARG A 258 5.66 -14.08 63.77
C ARG A 258 6.85 -13.97 64.68
N ASN A 259 6.88 -12.95 65.50
CA ASN A 259 7.71 -12.90 66.69
C ASN A 259 7.21 -13.97 67.66
N ASN A 260 8.06 -14.89 68.00
CA ASN A 260 7.91 -15.67 69.24
C ASN A 260 8.73 -14.99 70.35
N LEU A 261 8.04 -14.66 71.39
CA LEU A 261 8.54 -14.48 72.71
C LEU A 261 9.27 -15.74 73.20
#